data_e6b51662956ad17241dc0f936dbda242
#
_entry.id   e6b51662956ad17241dc0f936dbda242
#
_cell.length_a   1.000
_cell.length_b   1.000
_cell.length_c   1.000
_cell.angle_alpha   90.00
_cell.angle_beta   90.00
_cell.angle_gamma   90.00
#
_symmetry.space_group_name_H-M   'P 1'
#
loop_
_entity.id
_entity.type
_entity.pdbx_description
1 polymer ?
#
loop_
_entity_poly.entity_id
_entity_poly.type
_entity_poly.pdbx_seq_one_letter_code
_entity_poly.pdbx_strand_id
1 'polypeptide(L)'
;MAKEICGYLSKSDKLEEYNSLKSIIVPHAGYRFCGPTSGKSFININPSNYDRVVVLGPSHHEYFENCGLTPFESFETPFGNVRVDTETINKLLTNKKLFYTLSETTDVREHSIEMEMPFLKYLIFKIK
;
A
#
# COMPACT_ATOMS: atom_id res chain seq x y z
N MET A 1 -6.74 -10.34 11.78
CA MET A 1 -6.38 -9.37 10.72
C MET A 1 -7.59 -8.92 9.88
N ALA A 2 -8.25 -9.75 9.06
CA ALA A 2 -9.37 -9.27 8.20
C ALA A 2 -10.48 -8.54 8.98
N LYS A 3 -10.96 -9.12 10.10
CA LYS A 3 -11.98 -8.48 10.97
C LYS A 3 -11.52 -7.14 11.54
N GLU A 4 -10.25 -6.99 11.86
CA GLU A 4 -9.68 -5.75 12.39
C GLU A 4 -9.67 -4.66 11.33
N ILE A 5 -9.19 -4.95 10.11
CA ILE A 5 -9.20 -4.00 8.98
C ILE A 5 -10.63 -3.53 8.68
N CYS A 6 -11.58 -4.46 8.57
CA CYS A 6 -13.00 -4.12 8.40
C CYS A 6 -13.51 -3.23 9.54
N GLY A 7 -13.12 -3.55 10.79
CA GLY A 7 -13.52 -2.79 11.97
C GLY A 7 -12.96 -1.38 11.99
N TYR A 8 -11.73 -1.17 11.57
CA TYR A 8 -11.12 0.16 11.49
C TYR A 8 -11.79 1.02 10.41
N LEU A 9 -12.05 0.46 9.24
CA LEU A 9 -12.73 1.18 8.15
C LEU A 9 -14.19 1.48 8.48
N SER A 10 -14.93 0.53 9.08
CA SER A 10 -16.35 0.74 9.40
C SER A 10 -16.61 1.74 10.52
N LYS A 11 -15.63 1.97 11.40
CA LYS A 11 -15.69 2.96 12.49
C LYS A 11 -15.16 4.33 12.10
N SER A 12 -14.73 4.50 10.84
CA SER A 12 -14.16 5.75 10.35
C SER A 12 -15.21 6.51 9.56
N ASP A 13 -15.34 7.81 9.87
CA ASP A 13 -16.20 8.70 9.12
C ASP A 13 -15.54 9.09 7.80
N LYS A 14 -16.31 9.04 6.71
CA LYS A 14 -15.87 9.53 5.43
C LYS A 14 -16.05 11.05 5.36
N LEU A 15 -15.01 11.75 4.97
CA LEU A 15 -15.06 13.20 4.78
C LEU A 15 -15.69 13.50 3.41
N GLU A 16 -16.74 14.31 3.38
CA GLU A 16 -17.51 14.59 2.15
C GLU A 16 -16.75 15.43 1.11
N GLU A 17 -15.70 16.13 1.54
CA GLU A 17 -15.02 17.16 0.71
C GLU A 17 -13.90 16.64 -0.21
N TYR A 18 -13.56 15.33 -0.17
CA TYR A 18 -12.39 14.80 -0.90
C TYR A 18 -12.73 14.11 -2.23
N ASN A 19 -13.38 14.84 -3.14
CA ASN A 19 -13.64 14.33 -4.50
C ASN A 19 -12.39 14.21 -5.39
N SER A 20 -11.25 14.78 -4.97
CA SER A 20 -10.00 14.81 -5.75
C SER A 20 -8.75 14.50 -4.92
N LEU A 21 -8.86 13.55 -3.97
CA LEU A 21 -7.75 13.12 -3.14
C LEU A 21 -6.59 12.60 -4.03
N LYS A 22 -5.39 13.15 -3.88
CA LYS A 22 -4.21 12.78 -4.68
C LYS A 22 -3.26 11.84 -3.94
N SER A 23 -3.19 11.98 -2.62
CA SER A 23 -2.32 11.18 -1.77
C SER A 23 -2.84 11.13 -0.34
N ILE A 24 -2.43 10.12 0.39
CA ILE A 24 -2.59 10.02 1.84
C ILE A 24 -1.25 9.68 2.47
N ILE A 25 -1.08 10.06 3.72
CA ILE A 25 0.04 9.63 4.56
C ILE A 25 -0.57 8.82 5.69
N VAL A 26 -0.05 7.62 5.89
CA VAL A 26 -0.55 6.67 6.89
C VAL A 26 0.60 6.09 7.71
N PRO A 27 0.37 5.78 8.99
CA PRO A 27 1.36 5.07 9.81
C PRO A 27 1.39 3.59 9.46
N HIS A 28 2.58 2.98 9.50
CA HIS A 28 2.83 1.57 9.15
C HIS A 28 3.25 0.68 10.34
N ALA A 29 2.91 1.05 11.56
CA ALA A 29 3.10 0.18 12.74
C ALA A 29 2.08 -0.97 12.75
N GLY A 30 2.21 -1.88 13.72
CA GLY A 30 1.23 -2.97 13.89
C GLY A 30 -0.21 -2.47 14.00
N TYR A 31 -1.16 -3.17 13.41
CA TYR A 31 -2.56 -2.74 13.24
C TYR A 31 -3.24 -2.28 14.54
N ARG A 32 -2.95 -2.92 15.67
CA ARG A 32 -3.52 -2.51 16.97
C ARG A 32 -3.12 -1.10 17.39
N PHE A 33 -2.01 -0.58 16.87
CA PHE A 33 -1.50 0.75 17.20
C PHE A 33 -1.95 1.80 16.18
N CYS A 34 -1.84 1.50 14.91
CA CYS A 34 -2.08 2.47 13.85
C CYS A 34 -3.36 2.22 13.03
N GLY A 35 -3.97 1.02 13.14
CA GLY A 35 -5.14 0.65 12.35
C GLY A 35 -6.30 1.65 12.41
N PRO A 36 -6.67 2.21 13.57
CA PRO A 36 -7.70 3.25 13.64
C PRO A 36 -7.36 4.51 12.85
N THR A 37 -6.08 4.94 12.86
CA THR A 37 -5.61 6.11 12.10
C THR A 37 -5.57 5.81 10.60
N SER A 38 -5.01 4.66 10.22
CA SER A 38 -4.99 4.21 8.83
C SER A 38 -6.41 4.07 8.27
N GLY A 39 -7.34 3.48 9.03
CA GLY A 39 -8.74 3.36 8.64
C GLY A 39 -9.39 4.70 8.28
N LYS A 40 -9.14 5.74 9.08
CA LYS A 40 -9.63 7.12 8.83
C LYS A 40 -9.07 7.71 7.54
N SER A 41 -7.83 7.41 7.19
CA SER A 41 -7.22 7.88 5.95
C SER A 41 -7.74 7.09 4.74
N PHE A 42 -7.70 5.77 4.82
CA PHE A 42 -8.09 4.88 3.73
C PHE A 42 -9.56 4.98 3.33
N ILE A 43 -10.50 5.19 4.28
CA ILE A 43 -11.94 5.27 3.99
C ILE A 43 -12.29 6.41 3.01
N ASN A 44 -11.43 7.43 2.90
CA ASN A 44 -11.62 8.56 2.01
C ASN A 44 -11.21 8.28 0.56
N ILE A 45 -10.53 7.18 0.29
CA ILE A 45 -10.17 6.78 -1.07
C ILE A 45 -11.43 6.25 -1.77
N ASN A 46 -11.74 6.83 -2.93
CA ASN A 46 -12.67 6.24 -3.89
C ASN A 46 -11.86 5.58 -5.01
N PRO A 47 -11.71 4.24 -5.01
CA PRO A 47 -10.87 3.56 -5.99
C PRO A 47 -11.28 3.76 -7.44
N SER A 48 -12.55 4.12 -7.71
CA SER A 48 -13.03 4.40 -9.08
C SER A 48 -12.39 5.66 -9.70
N ASN A 49 -11.72 6.48 -8.89
CA ASN A 49 -11.07 7.71 -9.36
C ASN A 49 -9.62 7.50 -9.81
N TYR A 50 -9.09 6.27 -9.70
CA TYR A 50 -7.65 6.00 -9.89
C TYR A 50 -7.44 4.72 -10.70
N ASP A 51 -6.54 4.81 -11.67
CA ASP A 51 -6.11 3.64 -12.46
C ASP A 51 -4.93 2.91 -11.79
N ARG A 52 -4.18 3.62 -10.94
CA ARG A 52 -2.95 3.12 -10.33
C ARG A 52 -2.72 3.74 -8.95
N VAL A 53 -2.11 2.96 -8.07
CA VAL A 53 -1.65 3.40 -6.75
C VAL A 53 -0.13 3.25 -6.69
N VAL A 54 0.56 4.30 -6.23
CA VAL A 54 1.98 4.25 -5.88
C VAL A 54 2.09 4.26 -4.37
N VAL A 55 2.73 3.24 -3.82
CA VAL A 55 2.95 3.13 -2.37
C VAL A 55 4.42 3.32 -2.08
N LEU A 56 4.72 4.23 -1.16
CA LEU A 56 6.07 4.54 -0.72
C LEU A 56 6.19 4.24 0.77
N GLY A 57 7.22 3.52 1.15
CA GLY A 57 7.51 3.20 2.54
C GLY A 57 9.00 3.26 2.83
N PRO A 58 9.41 3.45 4.09
CA PRO A 58 10.81 3.38 4.48
C PRO A 58 11.33 1.95 4.43
N SER A 59 12.64 1.79 4.28
CA SER A 59 13.34 0.53 4.50
C SER A 59 13.83 0.44 5.94
N HIS A 60 13.47 -0.64 6.66
CA HIS A 60 13.85 -0.86 8.05
C HIS A 60 15.08 -1.77 8.19
N HIS A 61 15.38 -2.56 7.16
CA HIS A 61 16.38 -3.62 7.23
C HIS A 61 17.61 -3.39 6.36
N GLU A 62 17.50 -2.57 5.34
CA GLU A 62 18.59 -2.29 4.42
C GLU A 62 18.66 -0.80 4.08
N TYR A 63 19.87 -0.24 4.16
CA TYR A 63 20.11 1.14 3.73
C TYR A 63 20.40 1.19 2.23
N PHE A 64 19.74 2.10 1.54
CA PHE A 64 20.03 2.43 0.15
C PHE A 64 19.66 3.88 -0.16
N GLU A 65 20.40 4.49 -1.08
CA GLU A 65 20.20 5.89 -1.46
C GLU A 65 19.09 6.09 -2.49
N ASN A 66 18.67 5.00 -3.14
CA ASN A 66 17.72 4.97 -4.25
C ASN A 66 16.40 4.32 -3.83
N CYS A 67 15.47 4.20 -4.78
CA CYS A 67 14.20 3.49 -4.55
C CYS A 67 14.32 2.01 -4.91
N GLY A 68 14.12 1.14 -3.92
CA GLY A 68 13.99 -0.30 -4.13
C GLY A 68 12.58 -0.66 -4.61
N LEU A 69 12.49 -1.47 -5.65
CA LEU A 69 11.24 -1.96 -6.22
C LEU A 69 11.10 -3.46 -5.95
N THR A 70 9.88 -3.89 -5.63
CA THR A 70 9.58 -5.30 -5.37
C THR A 70 9.91 -6.19 -6.58
N PRO A 71 10.51 -7.38 -6.37
CA PRO A 71 10.67 -8.39 -7.42
C PRO A 71 9.40 -9.20 -7.67
N PHE A 72 8.38 -9.10 -6.80
CA PHE A 72 7.18 -9.93 -6.84
C PHE A 72 6.10 -9.33 -7.76
N GLU A 73 5.23 -10.20 -8.28
CA GLU A 73 4.10 -9.82 -9.12
C GLU A 73 2.82 -9.52 -8.32
N SER A 74 2.79 -9.90 -7.05
CA SER A 74 1.64 -9.65 -6.18
C SER A 74 2.00 -9.72 -4.70
N PHE A 75 1.20 -9.03 -3.89
CA PHE A 75 1.21 -9.12 -2.43
C PHE A 75 -0.01 -9.91 -1.97
N GLU A 76 0.20 -10.91 -1.11
CA GLU A 76 -0.89 -11.67 -0.50
C GLU A 76 -1.54 -10.87 0.63
N THR A 77 -2.87 -10.90 0.68
CA THR A 77 -3.63 -10.29 1.77
C THR A 77 -4.78 -11.19 2.21
N PRO A 78 -5.35 -10.99 3.41
CA PRO A 78 -6.55 -11.72 3.85
C PRO A 78 -7.79 -11.53 2.96
N PHE A 79 -7.75 -10.59 2.04
CA PHE A 79 -8.82 -10.28 1.07
C PHE A 79 -8.48 -10.73 -0.35
N GLY A 80 -7.38 -11.48 -0.53
CA GLY A 80 -6.82 -11.88 -1.81
C GLY A 80 -5.63 -11.03 -2.23
N ASN A 81 -5.06 -11.33 -3.39
CA ASN A 81 -3.81 -10.74 -3.83
C ASN A 81 -3.98 -9.31 -4.38
N VAL A 82 -3.04 -8.45 -4.05
CA VAL A 82 -2.85 -7.13 -4.68
C VAL A 82 -1.83 -7.29 -5.80
N ARG A 83 -2.27 -7.10 -7.03
CA ARG A 83 -1.39 -7.24 -8.21
C ARG A 83 -0.43 -6.06 -8.30
N VAL A 84 0.83 -6.33 -8.60
CA VAL A 84 1.85 -5.34 -8.91
C VAL A 84 1.78 -4.97 -10.39
N ASP A 85 1.93 -3.68 -10.71
CA ASP A 85 2.05 -3.17 -12.07
C ASP A 85 3.48 -3.38 -12.59
N THR A 86 3.77 -4.60 -13.01
CA THR A 86 5.09 -5.01 -13.49
C THR A 86 5.53 -4.23 -14.73
N GLU A 87 4.60 -3.78 -15.57
CA GLU A 87 4.92 -2.93 -16.72
C GLU A 87 5.50 -1.59 -16.29
N THR A 88 4.87 -0.95 -15.28
CA THR A 88 5.39 0.30 -14.70
C THR A 88 6.71 0.07 -13.98
N ILE A 89 6.85 -1.02 -13.21
CA ILE A 89 8.11 -1.40 -12.56
C ILE A 89 9.24 -1.48 -13.61
N ASN A 90 9.02 -2.20 -14.71
CA ASN A 90 10.02 -2.34 -15.77
C ASN A 90 10.39 -0.98 -16.43
N LYS A 91 9.42 -0.08 -16.59
CA LYS A 91 9.71 1.28 -17.07
C LYS A 91 10.56 2.08 -16.09
N LEU A 92 10.27 2.00 -14.78
CA LEU A 92 11.06 2.67 -13.74
C LEU A 92 12.51 2.15 -13.71
N LEU A 93 12.71 0.84 -13.83
CA LEU A 93 14.02 0.19 -13.82
C LEU A 93 14.92 0.59 -15.01
N THR A 94 14.41 1.25 -16.04
CA THR A 94 15.25 1.84 -17.09
C THR A 94 16.14 2.96 -16.54
N ASN A 95 15.71 3.65 -15.50
CA ASN A 95 16.50 4.66 -14.81
C ASN A 95 17.26 4.04 -13.61
N LYS A 96 18.34 3.36 -13.91
CA LYS A 96 19.20 2.66 -12.93
C LYS A 96 19.87 3.58 -11.90
N LYS A 97 19.82 4.91 -12.08
CA LYS A 97 20.33 5.88 -11.10
C LYS A 97 19.36 6.07 -9.94
N LEU A 98 18.06 5.85 -10.14
CA LEU A 98 17.02 6.08 -9.15
C LEU A 98 16.36 4.80 -8.66
N PHE A 99 16.32 3.75 -9.46
CA PHE A 99 15.57 2.54 -9.18
C PHE A 99 16.40 1.28 -9.36
N TYR A 100 16.20 0.33 -8.47
CA TYR A 100 16.76 -1.02 -8.58
C TYR A 100 15.77 -2.05 -8.03
N THR A 101 15.94 -3.30 -8.40
CA THR A 101 15.11 -4.40 -7.87
C THR A 101 15.66 -4.86 -6.53
N LEU A 102 14.83 -4.94 -5.51
CA LEU A 102 15.17 -5.53 -4.21
C LEU A 102 15.49 -7.02 -4.37
N SER A 103 16.31 -7.56 -3.46
CA SER A 103 16.36 -9.00 -3.30
C SER A 103 15.04 -9.51 -2.70
N GLU A 104 14.63 -10.72 -3.04
CA GLU A 104 13.44 -11.34 -2.44
C GLU A 104 13.52 -11.35 -0.91
N THR A 105 14.72 -11.64 -0.37
CA THR A 105 14.94 -11.66 1.08
C THR A 105 14.72 -10.29 1.72
N THR A 106 15.19 -9.22 1.08
CA THR A 106 15.00 -7.85 1.59
C THR A 106 13.53 -7.46 1.57
N ASP A 107 12.83 -7.73 0.47
CA ASP A 107 11.43 -7.38 0.31
C ASP A 107 10.51 -8.16 1.27
N VAL A 108 10.73 -9.46 1.43
CA VAL A 108 9.98 -10.32 2.39
C VAL A 108 10.18 -9.91 3.84
N ARG A 109 11.35 -9.37 4.20
CA ARG A 109 11.62 -8.89 5.57
C ARG A 109 11.08 -7.51 5.86
N GLU A 110 10.78 -6.72 4.84
CA GLU A 110 10.23 -5.37 5.00
C GLU A 110 8.73 -5.44 5.31
N HIS A 111 8.28 -4.58 6.21
CA HIS A 111 6.87 -4.58 6.65
C HIS A 111 6.15 -3.24 6.43
N SER A 112 6.84 -2.17 6.05
CA SER A 112 6.22 -0.85 5.92
C SER A 112 5.09 -0.83 4.88
N ILE A 113 5.38 -1.21 3.65
CA ILE A 113 4.39 -1.27 2.55
C ILE A 113 3.39 -2.41 2.79
N GLU A 114 3.83 -3.54 3.33
CA GLU A 114 2.97 -4.69 3.63
C GLU A 114 1.74 -4.30 4.47
N MET A 115 1.93 -3.40 5.46
CA MET A 115 0.84 -2.98 6.36
C MET A 115 -0.29 -2.22 5.63
N GLU A 116 -0.01 -1.65 4.46
CA GLU A 116 -0.97 -0.90 3.65
C GLU A 116 -1.82 -1.79 2.73
N MET A 117 -1.26 -2.93 2.30
CA MET A 117 -1.86 -3.79 1.28
C MET A 117 -3.26 -4.31 1.63
N PRO A 118 -3.58 -4.73 2.87
CA PRO A 118 -4.91 -5.18 3.23
C PRO A 118 -5.97 -4.08 3.16
N PHE A 119 -5.64 -2.84 3.51
CA PHE A 119 -6.56 -1.69 3.37
C PHE A 119 -6.85 -1.40 1.90
N LEU A 120 -5.82 -1.35 1.07
CA LEU A 120 -5.95 -1.14 -0.38
C LEU A 120 -6.80 -2.24 -1.00
N LYS A 121 -6.50 -3.52 -0.70
CA LYS A 121 -7.26 -4.63 -1.26
C LYS A 121 -8.72 -4.63 -0.86
N TYR A 122 -9.01 -4.32 0.40
CA TYR A 122 -10.39 -4.25 0.89
C TYR A 122 -11.20 -3.18 0.14
N LEU A 123 -10.61 -2.00 -0.10
CA LEU A 123 -11.28 -0.92 -0.84
C LEU A 123 -11.54 -1.31 -2.31
N ILE A 124 -10.55 -1.90 -2.97
CA ILE A 124 -10.69 -2.36 -4.36
C ILE A 124 -11.75 -3.46 -4.48
N PHE A 125 -11.85 -4.36 -3.50
CA PHE A 125 -12.81 -5.46 -3.51
C PHE A 125 -14.26 -5.01 -3.32
N LYS A 126 -14.51 -3.95 -2.54
CA LYS A 126 -15.88 -3.43 -2.30
C LYS A 126 -16.55 -2.82 -3.54
N ILE A 127 -15.81 -2.60 -4.62
CA ILE A 127 -16.31 -1.93 -5.85
C ILE A 127 -16.69 -2.94 -6.94
N LYS A 128 -16.39 -4.20 -6.73
CA LYS A 128 -16.89 -5.30 -7.56
C LYS A 128 -18.07 -5.95 -6.87
#